data_b363d838402ec426c8fa039211ff8d02
#
_entry.id   b363d838402ec426c8fa039211ff8d02
#
_cell.length_a   1.000
_cell.length_b   1.000
_cell.length_c   1.000
_cell.angle_alpha   90.00
_cell.angle_beta   90.00
_cell.angle_gamma   90.00
#
_symmetry.space_group_name_H-M   'P 1'
#
loop_
_entity.id
_entity.type
_entity.pdbx_description
1 polymer ?
#
loop_
_entity_poly.entity_id
_entity_poly.type
_entity_poly.pdbx_seq_one_letter_code
_entity_poly.pdbx_strand_id
1 'polypeptide(L)'
;MSRIYQQRARILVIDNSEINREMLNDILGEIYEIKLAGSGREALEILEKEHWNLELVLLKLEMPDIDGYELLRIMGEKKWLDEFAVIAVIASLTADVKRAYRLGACDCFRLPFVTSILNHRIENAIATHEKEYRDYLTRAYNRRGFVYMVERFLNHCEDRTRYGILYFNIKNFKATNELLGVKEGDCILQSFCKSIERSFLHPVYTARIEADHFVSFVERDRISLKKLEEFCNQTFEINNKKIRVHSRCGIFYLKDENMPVAGMVDRARLAKQHIVDEYLKPYAVFDQKMEMEYIDKAEIAAAFEEAIVNEELEVYYQPIVDPVTGRIMSAEALVRWIHPKKGFISPGIFVVKLEEDGSISRLDRYVFQKVRSYISSRYEKGLEVVPVSMNLSWMDFYDEALIDEIVDFLEHPEFPSELIRFEITETSYAALEENVGKVLNKIKKKGAWILLDDFGSGYSSFNMLQRFSFDILKIDMSFTREIEMNSRTRRLIPLIIETAHALEAKTVAEGAETKEQVEFLRNHGCDYIQGYYFYRPLKKDEFSEKLNQNS
;
A
#
# COMPACT_ATOMS: atom_id res chain seq x y z
N MET A 1 1.54 -36.85 10.24
CA MET A 1 0.67 -36.70 11.43
C MET A 1 1.43 -35.90 12.47
N SER A 2 1.18 -34.63 12.58
CA SER A 2 1.74 -33.77 13.62
C SER A 2 0.58 -33.04 14.31
N ARG A 3 0.27 -33.52 15.52
CA ARG A 3 -0.62 -32.85 16.47
C ARG A 3 0.10 -31.59 16.95
N ILE A 4 -0.23 -30.45 16.38
CA ILE A 4 0.09 -29.14 16.95
C ILE A 4 -1.27 -28.55 17.36
N TYR A 5 -1.55 -28.56 18.66
CA TYR A 5 -2.68 -27.91 19.34
C TYR A 5 -4.03 -27.95 18.57
N GLN A 6 -4.58 -29.15 18.37
CA GLN A 6 -6.01 -29.31 18.24
C GLN A 6 -6.61 -29.27 19.66
N GLN A 7 -6.91 -28.08 20.18
CA GLN A 7 -8.00 -27.98 21.13
C GLN A 7 -9.21 -28.59 20.42
N ARG A 8 -9.86 -29.58 21.04
CA ARG A 8 -11.10 -30.15 20.52
C ARG A 8 -12.11 -29.00 20.41
N ALA A 9 -12.83 -28.93 19.30
CA ALA A 9 -13.87 -27.92 19.15
C ALA A 9 -14.87 -28.02 20.29
N ARG A 10 -15.28 -26.87 20.85
CA ARG A 10 -16.16 -26.80 22.01
C ARG A 10 -17.60 -26.63 21.59
N ILE A 11 -18.44 -27.53 22.06
CA ILE A 11 -19.87 -27.54 21.77
C ILE A 11 -20.66 -27.37 23.05
N LEU A 12 -21.58 -26.38 23.08
CA LEU A 12 -22.55 -26.26 24.14
C LEU A 12 -23.85 -26.99 23.75
N VAL A 13 -24.23 -27.97 24.56
CA VAL A 13 -25.50 -28.72 24.39
C VAL A 13 -26.53 -28.17 25.38
N ILE A 14 -27.63 -27.65 24.88
CA ILE A 14 -28.72 -27.06 25.65
C ILE A 14 -29.97 -27.94 25.46
N ASP A 15 -30.30 -28.76 26.45
CA ASP A 15 -31.52 -29.60 26.47
C ASP A 15 -32.00 -29.78 27.91
N ASN A 16 -33.28 -29.63 28.16
CA ASN A 16 -33.84 -29.81 29.49
C ASN A 16 -34.01 -31.29 29.89
N SER A 17 -33.79 -32.24 28.98
CA SER A 17 -33.79 -33.68 29.26
C SER A 17 -32.37 -34.14 29.61
N GLU A 18 -32.17 -34.65 30.82
CA GLU A 18 -30.90 -35.20 31.27
C GLU A 18 -30.44 -36.38 30.39
N ILE A 19 -31.34 -37.26 30.04
CA ILE A 19 -31.08 -38.41 29.14
C ILE A 19 -30.51 -37.93 27.79
N ASN A 20 -31.10 -36.90 27.21
CA ASN A 20 -30.61 -36.36 25.94
C ASN A 20 -29.22 -35.75 26.08
N ARG A 21 -28.97 -35.01 27.18
CA ARG A 21 -27.65 -34.40 27.42
C ARG A 21 -26.57 -35.48 27.60
N GLU A 22 -26.84 -36.53 28.39
CA GLU A 22 -25.91 -37.64 28.58
C GLU A 22 -25.65 -38.36 27.25
N MET A 23 -26.68 -38.70 26.51
CA MET A 23 -26.57 -39.35 25.19
C MET A 23 -25.73 -38.51 24.21
N LEU A 24 -25.96 -37.21 24.12
CA LEU A 24 -25.18 -36.33 23.24
C LEU A 24 -23.74 -36.19 23.71
N ASN A 25 -23.52 -36.13 25.03
CA ASN A 25 -22.19 -36.10 25.61
C ASN A 25 -21.39 -37.39 25.32
N ASP A 26 -22.01 -38.54 25.42
CA ASP A 26 -21.36 -39.85 25.13
C ASP A 26 -21.01 -39.96 23.64
N ILE A 27 -21.91 -39.52 22.76
CA ILE A 27 -21.69 -39.59 21.31
C ILE A 27 -20.64 -38.61 20.81
N LEU A 28 -20.66 -37.35 21.33
CA LEU A 28 -19.85 -36.26 20.82
C LEU A 28 -18.55 -36.05 21.62
N GLY A 29 -18.52 -36.49 22.89
CA GLY A 29 -17.39 -36.23 23.82
C GLY A 29 -16.08 -36.92 23.44
N GLU A 30 -16.12 -37.96 22.56
CA GLU A 30 -14.89 -38.55 22.01
C GLU A 30 -14.19 -37.61 21.04
N ILE A 31 -14.94 -36.78 20.33
CA ILE A 31 -14.45 -35.90 19.23
C ILE A 31 -14.34 -34.44 19.69
N TYR A 32 -15.31 -33.95 20.47
CA TYR A 32 -15.48 -32.56 20.89
C TYR A 32 -15.34 -32.40 22.40
N GLU A 33 -15.05 -31.17 22.85
CA GLU A 33 -15.18 -30.78 24.26
C GLU A 33 -16.62 -30.31 24.50
N ILE A 34 -17.37 -31.05 25.32
CA ILE A 34 -18.82 -30.80 25.49
C ILE A 34 -19.07 -30.03 26.77
N LYS A 35 -19.84 -28.96 26.69
CA LYS A 35 -20.48 -28.29 27.82
C LYS A 35 -21.99 -28.56 27.78
N LEU A 36 -22.58 -28.71 28.94
CA LEU A 36 -24.00 -29.07 29.08
C LEU A 36 -24.74 -27.95 29.81
N ALA A 37 -25.93 -27.63 29.35
CA ALA A 37 -26.87 -26.76 30.03
C ALA A 37 -28.25 -27.42 30.07
N GLY A 38 -28.82 -27.56 31.27
CA GLY A 38 -30.14 -28.19 31.49
C GLY A 38 -31.33 -27.24 31.38
N SER A 39 -31.08 -25.95 31.17
CA SER A 39 -32.11 -24.92 31.04
C SER A 39 -31.64 -23.73 30.21
N GLY A 40 -32.56 -22.92 29.72
CA GLY A 40 -32.22 -21.71 28.98
C GLY A 40 -31.52 -20.66 29.85
N ARG A 41 -31.83 -20.63 31.15
CA ARG A 41 -31.16 -19.73 32.11
C ARG A 41 -29.70 -20.14 32.32
N GLU A 42 -29.45 -21.42 32.56
CA GLU A 42 -28.08 -21.96 32.68
C GLU A 42 -27.27 -21.74 31.41
N ALA A 43 -27.92 -21.92 30.25
CA ALA A 43 -27.30 -21.65 28.96
C ALA A 43 -26.86 -20.17 28.83
N LEU A 44 -27.71 -19.23 29.25
CA LEU A 44 -27.34 -17.80 29.24
C LEU A 44 -26.17 -17.48 30.15
N GLU A 45 -26.12 -18.08 31.35
CA GLU A 45 -24.99 -17.89 32.27
C GLU A 45 -23.67 -18.41 31.69
N ILE A 46 -23.70 -19.55 30.98
CA ILE A 46 -22.53 -20.09 30.30
C ILE A 46 -22.16 -19.19 29.10
N LEU A 47 -23.13 -18.78 28.29
CA LEU A 47 -22.91 -17.93 27.15
C LEU A 47 -22.35 -16.57 27.56
N GLU A 48 -22.86 -15.94 28.61
CA GLU A 48 -22.32 -14.66 29.12
C GLU A 48 -20.88 -14.75 29.58
N LYS A 49 -20.45 -15.90 30.08
CA LYS A 49 -19.08 -16.11 30.56
C LYS A 49 -18.11 -16.61 29.50
N GLU A 50 -18.59 -17.37 28.52
CA GLU A 50 -17.71 -18.19 27.68
C GLU A 50 -18.16 -18.30 26.20
N HIS A 51 -19.15 -17.48 25.71
CA HIS A 51 -19.62 -17.56 24.32
C HIS A 51 -18.48 -17.51 23.31
N TRP A 52 -17.46 -16.72 23.62
CA TRP A 52 -16.26 -16.52 22.80
C TRP A 52 -15.38 -17.78 22.64
N ASN A 53 -15.67 -18.85 23.37
CA ASN A 53 -14.88 -20.07 23.40
C ASN A 53 -15.66 -21.29 22.86
N LEU A 54 -16.77 -21.03 22.16
CA LEU A 54 -17.62 -22.05 21.56
C LEU A 54 -17.51 -21.99 20.04
N GLU A 55 -17.52 -23.14 19.39
CA GLU A 55 -17.60 -23.29 17.94
C GLU A 55 -19.02 -23.62 17.49
N LEU A 56 -19.82 -24.29 18.34
CA LEU A 56 -21.17 -24.67 18.01
C LEU A 56 -22.05 -24.77 19.26
N VAL A 57 -23.34 -24.44 19.08
CA VAL A 57 -24.38 -24.66 20.07
C VAL A 57 -25.43 -25.62 19.49
N LEU A 58 -25.70 -26.73 20.21
CA LEU A 58 -26.86 -27.57 19.97
C LEU A 58 -27.99 -27.09 20.87
N LEU A 59 -29.04 -26.52 20.30
CA LEU A 59 -30.09 -25.82 21.03
C LEU A 59 -31.44 -26.48 20.87
N LYS A 60 -31.98 -27.04 21.94
CA LYS A 60 -33.38 -27.48 21.96
C LYS A 60 -34.30 -26.27 21.95
N LEU A 61 -35.30 -26.31 21.01
CA LEU A 61 -36.21 -25.18 20.83
C LEU A 61 -37.27 -25.11 21.94
N GLU A 62 -37.77 -26.25 22.37
CA GLU A 62 -38.86 -26.32 23.33
C GLU A 62 -38.32 -26.61 24.74
N MET A 63 -38.26 -25.57 25.57
CA MET A 63 -37.83 -25.64 26.97
C MET A 63 -38.78 -24.87 27.89
N PRO A 64 -38.94 -25.28 29.18
CA PRO A 64 -39.99 -24.75 30.04
C PRO A 64 -39.70 -23.35 30.66
N ASP A 65 -38.44 -22.89 30.68
CA ASP A 65 -38.05 -21.61 31.27
C ASP A 65 -37.82 -20.55 30.18
N ILE A 66 -36.65 -20.49 29.58
CA ILE A 66 -36.35 -19.67 28.41
C ILE A 66 -36.31 -20.62 27.22
N ASP A 67 -37.22 -20.46 26.26
CA ASP A 67 -37.26 -21.32 25.09
C ASP A 67 -36.09 -21.04 24.11
N GLY A 68 -35.84 -21.99 23.21
CA GLY A 68 -34.76 -21.87 22.26
C GLY A 68 -34.91 -20.72 21.25
N TYR A 69 -36.14 -20.30 20.97
CA TYR A 69 -36.38 -19.14 20.09
C TYR A 69 -36.00 -17.83 20.76
N GLU A 70 -36.28 -17.71 22.06
CA GLU A 70 -35.88 -16.55 22.85
C GLU A 70 -34.36 -16.52 23.02
N LEU A 71 -33.70 -17.66 23.25
CA LEU A 71 -32.24 -17.76 23.26
C LEU A 71 -31.63 -17.33 21.94
N LEU A 72 -32.16 -17.78 20.80
CA LEU A 72 -31.70 -17.35 19.47
C LEU A 72 -31.85 -15.84 19.27
N ARG A 73 -32.95 -15.25 19.73
CA ARG A 73 -33.17 -13.80 19.69
C ARG A 73 -32.12 -13.05 20.49
N ILE A 74 -31.87 -13.50 21.74
CA ILE A 74 -30.85 -12.91 22.62
C ILE A 74 -29.46 -13.05 22.01
N MET A 75 -29.10 -14.23 21.46
CA MET A 75 -27.83 -14.46 20.77
C MET A 75 -27.67 -13.53 19.57
N GLY A 76 -28.73 -13.28 18.80
CA GLY A 76 -28.74 -12.35 17.67
C GLY A 76 -28.54 -10.89 18.12
N GLU A 77 -29.26 -10.44 19.15
CA GLU A 77 -29.14 -9.09 19.71
C GLU A 77 -27.75 -8.80 20.28
N LYS A 78 -27.16 -9.82 20.94
CA LYS A 78 -25.81 -9.75 21.48
C LYS A 78 -24.71 -10.03 20.44
N LYS A 79 -25.07 -10.31 19.19
CA LYS A 79 -24.18 -10.69 18.08
C LYS A 79 -23.36 -11.96 18.30
N TRP A 80 -23.78 -12.83 19.19
CA TRP A 80 -23.10 -14.10 19.45
C TRP A 80 -23.26 -15.10 18.29
N LEU A 81 -24.33 -14.95 17.45
CA LEU A 81 -24.52 -15.77 16.24
C LEU A 81 -23.42 -15.52 15.17
N ASP A 82 -22.66 -14.44 15.29
CA ASP A 82 -21.48 -14.21 14.45
C ASP A 82 -20.26 -15.01 14.95
N GLU A 83 -20.32 -15.58 16.16
CA GLU A 83 -19.18 -16.21 16.84
C GLU A 83 -19.18 -17.74 16.78
N PHE A 84 -20.34 -18.34 16.75
CA PHE A 84 -20.51 -19.80 16.71
C PHE A 84 -21.74 -20.20 15.90
N ALA A 85 -21.71 -21.41 15.34
CA ALA A 85 -22.85 -21.97 14.64
C ALA A 85 -23.92 -22.46 15.65
N VAL A 86 -25.20 -22.32 15.33
CA VAL A 86 -26.29 -22.85 16.14
C VAL A 86 -27.11 -23.86 15.32
N ILE A 87 -27.17 -25.10 15.81
CA ILE A 87 -28.05 -26.13 15.26
C ILE A 87 -29.23 -26.33 16.21
N ALA A 88 -30.44 -26.12 15.72
CA ALA A 88 -31.64 -26.29 16.51
C ALA A 88 -32.09 -27.76 16.58
N VAL A 89 -32.38 -28.23 17.81
CA VAL A 89 -32.85 -29.59 18.10
C VAL A 89 -34.37 -29.54 18.29
N ILE A 90 -35.11 -30.35 17.50
CA ILE A 90 -36.56 -30.36 17.45
C ILE A 90 -37.06 -31.66 18.06
N ALA A 91 -37.92 -31.56 19.09
CA ALA A 91 -38.55 -32.71 19.73
C ALA A 91 -39.99 -32.91 19.27
N SER A 92 -40.70 -31.85 18.89
CA SER A 92 -42.10 -31.83 18.52
C SER A 92 -42.36 -31.64 17.04
N LEU A 93 -43.51 -32.12 16.55
CA LEU A 93 -43.99 -31.86 15.19
C LEU A 93 -44.52 -30.43 15.01
N THR A 94 -44.78 -29.72 16.11
CA THR A 94 -45.36 -28.36 16.13
C THR A 94 -44.29 -27.27 16.13
N ALA A 95 -43.00 -27.59 16.28
CA ALA A 95 -41.93 -26.61 16.30
C ALA A 95 -41.83 -25.84 14.96
N ASP A 96 -41.76 -24.51 15.07
CA ASP A 96 -41.61 -23.62 13.90
C ASP A 96 -40.17 -23.53 13.42
N VAL A 97 -39.80 -24.47 12.57
CA VAL A 97 -38.46 -24.54 11.96
C VAL A 97 -38.09 -23.27 11.18
N LYS A 98 -39.11 -22.67 10.48
CA LYS A 98 -38.86 -21.43 9.72
C LYS A 98 -38.52 -20.25 10.63
N ARG A 99 -39.09 -20.22 11.83
CA ARG A 99 -38.79 -19.22 12.84
C ARG A 99 -37.37 -19.39 13.36
N ALA A 100 -36.92 -20.63 13.62
CA ALA A 100 -35.54 -20.89 14.07
C ALA A 100 -34.49 -20.41 13.04
N TYR A 101 -34.69 -20.71 11.75
CA TYR A 101 -33.81 -20.20 10.69
C TYR A 101 -33.83 -18.68 10.59
N ARG A 102 -35.00 -18.03 10.70
CA ARG A 102 -35.09 -16.55 10.69
C ARG A 102 -34.37 -15.89 11.87
N LEU A 103 -34.31 -16.58 12.99
CA LEU A 103 -33.62 -16.12 14.19
C LEU A 103 -32.11 -16.46 14.19
N GLY A 104 -31.59 -17.15 13.15
CA GLY A 104 -30.17 -17.35 12.95
C GLY A 104 -29.65 -18.77 13.23
N ALA A 105 -30.52 -19.77 13.43
CA ALA A 105 -30.06 -21.16 13.41
C ALA A 105 -29.55 -21.53 12.01
N CYS A 106 -28.36 -22.12 11.91
CA CYS A 106 -27.76 -22.54 10.63
C CYS A 106 -28.30 -23.86 10.12
N ASP A 107 -28.77 -24.72 11.02
CA ASP A 107 -29.41 -26.00 10.68
C ASP A 107 -30.41 -26.44 11.77
N CYS A 108 -31.23 -27.42 11.44
CA CYS A 108 -32.20 -28.01 12.37
C CYS A 108 -32.25 -29.54 12.20
N PHE A 109 -32.29 -30.30 13.30
CA PHE A 109 -32.53 -31.73 13.23
C PHE A 109 -33.57 -32.20 14.26
N ARG A 110 -34.17 -33.36 13.99
CA ARG A 110 -35.19 -33.97 14.85
C ARG A 110 -34.66 -35.15 15.62
N LEU A 111 -35.19 -35.33 16.84
CA LEU A 111 -35.08 -36.54 17.61
C LEU A 111 -36.14 -37.57 17.17
N PRO A 112 -35.79 -38.88 17.11
CA PRO A 112 -34.47 -39.46 17.23
C PRO A 112 -33.64 -39.24 15.97
N PHE A 113 -32.29 -39.23 16.11
CA PHE A 113 -31.35 -38.98 15.01
C PHE A 113 -30.42 -40.21 14.79
N VAL A 114 -29.79 -40.24 13.62
CA VAL A 114 -28.70 -41.16 13.31
C VAL A 114 -27.37 -40.47 13.61
N THR A 115 -26.55 -41.06 14.45
CA THR A 115 -25.27 -40.51 14.94
C THR A 115 -24.35 -40.00 13.81
N SER A 116 -24.21 -40.80 12.74
CA SER A 116 -23.38 -40.42 11.59
C SER A 116 -23.90 -39.15 10.87
N ILE A 117 -25.22 -38.97 10.81
CA ILE A 117 -25.84 -37.80 10.20
C ILE A 117 -25.63 -36.55 11.09
N LEU A 118 -25.76 -36.72 12.42
CA LEU A 118 -25.53 -35.64 13.37
C LEU A 118 -24.08 -35.13 13.29
N ASN A 119 -23.12 -36.08 13.36
CA ASN A 119 -21.70 -35.72 13.27
C ASN A 119 -21.40 -34.95 11.97
N HIS A 120 -21.91 -35.43 10.83
CA HIS A 120 -21.71 -34.76 9.55
C HIS A 120 -22.34 -33.34 9.50
N ARG A 121 -23.51 -33.14 10.13
CA ARG A 121 -24.15 -31.81 10.23
C ARG A 121 -23.36 -30.85 11.11
N ILE A 122 -22.84 -31.34 12.25
CA ILE A 122 -21.96 -30.57 13.13
C ILE A 122 -20.70 -30.15 12.40
N GLU A 123 -20.02 -31.11 11.75
CA GLU A 123 -18.82 -30.83 10.95
C GLU A 123 -19.10 -29.79 9.86
N ASN A 124 -20.21 -29.93 9.13
CA ASN A 124 -20.59 -28.98 8.08
C ASN A 124 -20.94 -27.59 8.63
N ALA A 125 -21.63 -27.51 9.77
CA ALA A 125 -21.98 -26.26 10.40
C ALA A 125 -20.73 -25.50 10.86
N ILE A 126 -19.82 -26.17 11.55
CA ILE A 126 -18.51 -25.61 11.96
C ILE A 126 -17.70 -25.21 10.73
N ALA A 127 -17.56 -26.11 9.74
CA ALA A 127 -16.79 -25.82 8.53
C ALA A 127 -17.39 -24.69 7.67
N THR A 128 -18.70 -24.53 7.66
CA THR A 128 -19.36 -23.44 6.92
C THR A 128 -19.16 -22.11 7.63
N HIS A 129 -19.27 -22.09 8.96
CA HIS A 129 -18.97 -20.92 9.78
C HIS A 129 -17.47 -20.53 9.66
N GLU A 130 -16.57 -21.50 9.66
CA GLU A 130 -15.12 -21.27 9.47
C GLU A 130 -14.78 -20.77 8.06
N LYS A 131 -15.51 -21.14 7.01
CA LYS A 131 -15.24 -20.68 5.62
C LYS A 131 -15.31 -19.17 5.47
N GLU A 132 -16.10 -18.48 6.26
CA GLU A 132 -16.17 -17.02 6.24
C GLU A 132 -14.88 -16.36 6.79
N TYR A 133 -14.10 -17.08 7.61
CA TYR A 133 -12.95 -16.55 8.33
C TYR A 133 -11.60 -17.11 7.85
N ARG A 134 -11.60 -18.08 6.90
CA ARG A 134 -10.37 -18.72 6.42
C ARG A 134 -10.09 -18.45 4.95
N ASP A 135 -8.81 -18.38 4.61
CA ASP A 135 -8.33 -18.34 3.22
C ASP A 135 -8.44 -19.73 2.59
N TYR A 136 -9.02 -19.81 1.41
CA TYR A 136 -9.32 -21.09 0.74
C TYR A 136 -8.06 -21.87 0.34
N LEU A 137 -6.94 -21.17 0.03
CA LEU A 137 -5.71 -21.79 -0.43
C LEU A 137 -4.82 -22.26 0.71
N THR A 138 -4.58 -21.40 1.69
CA THR A 138 -3.62 -21.66 2.78
C THR A 138 -4.25 -22.25 4.02
N ARG A 139 -5.58 -22.12 4.18
CA ARG A 139 -6.34 -22.47 5.37
C ARG A 139 -6.01 -21.65 6.62
N ALA A 140 -5.09 -20.70 6.54
CA ALA A 140 -4.92 -19.66 7.55
C ALA A 140 -6.17 -18.78 7.64
N TYR A 141 -6.26 -17.93 8.64
CA TYR A 141 -7.35 -16.94 8.65
C TYR A 141 -7.25 -16.03 7.41
N ASN A 142 -8.39 -15.55 6.93
CA ASN A 142 -8.44 -14.41 6.01
C ASN A 142 -8.39 -13.09 6.81
N ARG A 143 -8.45 -11.95 6.12
CA ARG A 143 -8.42 -10.63 6.76
C ARG A 143 -9.51 -10.47 7.84
N ARG A 144 -10.75 -10.85 7.52
CA ARG A 144 -11.89 -10.75 8.44
C ARG A 144 -11.70 -11.63 9.66
N GLY A 145 -11.30 -12.88 9.45
CA GLY A 145 -11.06 -13.83 10.53
C GLY A 145 -9.91 -13.40 11.45
N PHE A 146 -8.84 -12.85 10.89
CA PHE A 146 -7.72 -12.36 11.71
C PHE A 146 -8.13 -11.22 12.62
N VAL A 147 -8.79 -10.20 12.07
CA VAL A 147 -9.27 -9.05 12.86
C VAL A 147 -10.19 -9.54 13.97
N TYR A 148 -11.18 -10.37 13.62
CA TYR A 148 -12.11 -10.94 14.57
C TYR A 148 -11.43 -11.71 15.71
N MET A 149 -10.52 -12.63 15.38
CA MET A 149 -9.84 -13.48 16.36
C MET A 149 -8.90 -12.68 17.26
N VAL A 150 -8.19 -11.69 16.74
CA VAL A 150 -7.30 -10.84 17.53
C VAL A 150 -8.10 -9.89 18.42
N GLU A 151 -9.18 -9.27 17.94
CA GLU A 151 -10.06 -8.42 18.76
C GLU A 151 -10.66 -9.22 19.93
N ARG A 152 -11.18 -10.40 19.64
CA ARG A 152 -11.71 -11.34 20.64
C ARG A 152 -10.66 -11.68 21.70
N PHE A 153 -9.43 -11.99 21.28
CA PHE A 153 -8.32 -12.26 22.20
C PHE A 153 -7.98 -11.04 23.07
N LEU A 154 -7.86 -9.87 22.46
CA LEU A 154 -7.47 -8.63 23.16
C LEU A 154 -8.54 -8.12 24.12
N ASN A 155 -9.81 -8.45 23.91
CA ASN A 155 -10.90 -8.09 24.84
C ASN A 155 -10.80 -8.83 26.19
N HIS A 156 -10.08 -9.96 26.22
CA HIS A 156 -9.88 -10.78 27.44
C HIS A 156 -8.42 -10.79 27.89
N CYS A 157 -7.56 -10.02 27.24
CA CYS A 157 -6.14 -9.96 27.55
C CYS A 157 -5.87 -8.89 28.62
N GLU A 158 -5.18 -9.26 29.70
CA GLU A 158 -4.83 -8.35 30.80
C GLU A 158 -3.76 -7.33 30.39
N ASP A 159 -2.83 -7.73 29.54
CA ASP A 159 -1.71 -6.88 29.10
C ASP A 159 -1.47 -7.03 27.59
N ARG A 160 -1.99 -6.07 26.84
CA ARG A 160 -1.85 -6.02 25.37
C ARG A 160 -0.43 -5.76 24.91
N THR A 161 0.39 -5.08 25.71
CA THR A 161 1.77 -4.68 25.35
C THR A 161 2.71 -5.87 25.18
N ARG A 162 2.29 -7.04 25.66
CA ARG A 162 3.01 -8.32 25.51
C ARG A 162 2.93 -8.91 24.10
N TYR A 163 2.20 -8.27 23.19
CA TYR A 163 1.98 -8.79 21.84
C TYR A 163 2.46 -7.83 20.76
N GLY A 164 2.62 -8.38 19.56
CA GLY A 164 2.96 -7.64 18.35
C GLY A 164 2.28 -8.22 17.13
N ILE A 165 2.14 -7.39 16.11
CA ILE A 165 1.69 -7.78 14.77
C ILE A 165 2.88 -7.73 13.84
N LEU A 166 3.09 -8.82 13.10
CA LEU A 166 4.07 -8.96 12.05
C LEU A 166 3.35 -9.03 10.70
N TYR A 167 3.77 -8.20 9.76
CA TYR A 167 3.22 -8.15 8.41
C TYR A 167 4.28 -8.59 7.41
N PHE A 168 4.06 -9.72 6.75
CA PHE A 168 4.98 -10.31 5.77
C PHE A 168 4.49 -10.09 4.35
N ASN A 169 5.43 -9.93 3.43
CA ASN A 169 5.18 -9.90 1.99
C ASN A 169 6.31 -10.62 1.26
N ILE A 170 5.96 -11.50 0.32
CA ILE A 170 6.93 -12.22 -0.51
C ILE A 170 7.39 -11.30 -1.66
N LYS A 171 8.71 -11.13 -1.79
CA LYS A 171 9.28 -10.27 -2.81
C LYS A 171 9.08 -10.84 -4.22
N ASN A 172 8.72 -9.99 -5.17
CA ASN A 172 8.59 -10.30 -6.60
C ASN A 172 7.69 -11.52 -6.90
N PHE A 173 6.66 -11.76 -6.07
CA PHE A 173 5.80 -12.93 -6.20
C PHE A 173 5.08 -12.98 -7.57
N LYS A 174 4.71 -11.82 -8.14
CA LYS A 174 4.11 -11.74 -9.48
C LYS A 174 5.08 -12.29 -10.55
N ALA A 175 6.33 -11.86 -10.55
CA ALA A 175 7.35 -12.37 -11.46
C ALA A 175 7.62 -13.88 -11.23
N THR A 176 7.56 -14.34 -9.98
CA THR A 176 7.66 -15.77 -9.66
C THR A 176 6.53 -16.57 -10.29
N ASN A 177 5.29 -16.07 -10.27
CA ASN A 177 4.14 -16.70 -10.93
C ASN A 177 4.28 -16.71 -12.47
N GLU A 178 4.81 -15.65 -13.05
CA GLU A 178 5.06 -15.57 -14.50
C GLU A 178 6.13 -16.57 -14.96
N LEU A 179 7.17 -16.78 -14.15
CA LEU A 179 8.28 -17.70 -14.47
C LEU A 179 7.97 -19.17 -14.18
N LEU A 180 7.31 -19.47 -13.07
CA LEU A 180 7.10 -20.85 -12.59
C LEU A 180 5.69 -21.37 -12.86
N GLY A 181 4.71 -20.48 -13.03
CA GLY A 181 3.31 -20.81 -13.15
C GLY A 181 2.53 -20.63 -11.85
N VAL A 182 1.21 -20.44 -11.97
CA VAL A 182 0.30 -20.15 -10.83
C VAL A 182 0.25 -21.31 -9.82
N LYS A 183 0.31 -22.55 -10.29
CA LYS A 183 0.27 -23.74 -9.39
C LYS A 183 1.47 -23.82 -8.47
N GLU A 184 2.66 -23.53 -8.98
CA GLU A 184 3.89 -23.46 -8.21
C GLU A 184 3.86 -22.27 -7.23
N GLY A 185 3.31 -21.14 -7.65
CA GLY A 185 3.05 -20.00 -6.79
C GLY A 185 2.12 -20.34 -5.63
N ASP A 186 1.04 -21.07 -5.87
CA ASP A 186 0.13 -21.55 -4.82
C ASP A 186 0.86 -22.46 -3.81
N CYS A 187 1.74 -23.34 -4.29
CA CYS A 187 2.57 -24.17 -3.41
C CYS A 187 3.55 -23.32 -2.56
N ILE A 188 4.12 -22.25 -3.12
CA ILE A 188 4.96 -21.30 -2.38
C ILE A 188 4.16 -20.64 -1.27
N LEU A 189 2.97 -20.11 -1.57
CA LEU A 189 2.10 -19.47 -0.57
C LEU A 189 1.71 -20.42 0.57
N GLN A 190 1.34 -21.67 0.26
CA GLN A 190 1.02 -22.68 1.25
C GLN A 190 2.24 -23.03 2.12
N SER A 191 3.42 -23.16 1.49
CA SER A 191 4.67 -23.50 2.19
C SER A 191 5.12 -22.35 3.09
N PHE A 192 5.01 -21.11 2.62
CA PHE A 192 5.34 -19.92 3.39
C PHE A 192 4.40 -19.76 4.60
N CYS A 193 3.10 -19.93 4.42
CA CYS A 193 2.13 -19.92 5.51
C CYS A 193 2.49 -20.97 6.60
N LYS A 194 2.73 -22.20 6.19
CA LYS A 194 3.15 -23.28 7.11
C LYS A 194 4.49 -22.98 7.79
N SER A 195 5.40 -22.30 7.10
CA SER A 195 6.69 -21.91 7.69
C SER A 195 6.50 -20.85 8.79
N ILE A 196 5.59 -19.88 8.63
CA ILE A 196 5.24 -18.92 9.67
C ILE A 196 4.68 -19.64 10.90
N GLU A 197 3.68 -20.51 10.71
CA GLU A 197 3.01 -21.25 11.80
C GLU A 197 3.97 -22.13 12.60
N ARG A 198 4.99 -22.70 11.94
CA ARG A 198 5.99 -23.61 12.56
C ARG A 198 7.27 -22.89 12.99
N SER A 199 7.37 -21.58 12.78
CA SER A 199 8.57 -20.82 13.08
C SER A 199 8.80 -20.65 14.58
N PHE A 200 9.95 -20.10 14.92
CA PHE A 200 10.28 -19.67 16.29
C PHE A 200 9.31 -18.63 16.88
N LEU A 201 8.52 -17.98 16.04
CA LEU A 201 7.50 -16.99 16.45
C LEU A 201 6.34 -17.63 17.21
N HIS A 202 6.02 -18.90 16.94
CA HIS A 202 4.85 -19.58 17.49
C HIS A 202 3.62 -18.66 17.54
N PRO A 203 3.13 -18.19 16.39
CA PRO A 203 2.06 -17.20 16.35
C PRO A 203 0.79 -17.71 17.01
N VAL A 204 0.10 -16.83 17.74
CA VAL A 204 -1.24 -17.10 18.28
C VAL A 204 -2.23 -17.25 17.15
N TYR A 205 -2.18 -16.30 16.18
CA TYR A 205 -2.97 -16.34 14.96
C TYR A 205 -2.12 -15.96 13.76
N THR A 206 -2.38 -16.61 12.62
CA THR A 206 -1.78 -16.30 11.32
C THR A 206 -2.88 -16.16 10.28
N ALA A 207 -2.75 -15.16 9.42
CA ALA A 207 -3.69 -14.91 8.33
C ALA A 207 -2.96 -14.63 7.01
N ARG A 208 -3.65 -14.94 5.92
CA ARG A 208 -3.35 -14.42 4.60
C ARG A 208 -4.35 -13.31 4.28
N ILE A 209 -3.85 -12.08 4.12
CA ILE A 209 -4.71 -10.90 3.94
C ILE A 209 -5.15 -10.77 2.48
N GLU A 210 -4.18 -10.86 1.56
CA GLU A 210 -4.38 -10.78 0.11
C GLU A 210 -3.12 -11.26 -0.61
N ALA A 211 -3.23 -11.76 -1.82
CA ALA A 211 -2.12 -12.17 -2.69
C ALA A 211 -1.00 -12.92 -1.93
N ASP A 212 0.15 -12.30 -1.77
CA ASP A 212 1.36 -12.81 -1.11
C ASP A 212 1.62 -12.15 0.27
N HIS A 213 0.59 -11.54 0.85
CA HIS A 213 0.64 -10.82 2.12
C HIS A 213 0.09 -11.67 3.27
N PHE A 214 0.90 -11.82 4.31
CA PHE A 214 0.56 -12.57 5.52
C PHE A 214 0.70 -11.70 6.76
N VAL A 215 -0.11 -11.99 7.77
CA VAL A 215 -0.06 -11.30 9.07
C VAL A 215 -0.05 -12.32 10.18
N SER A 216 0.71 -12.04 11.23
CA SER A 216 0.77 -12.89 12.42
C SER A 216 0.67 -12.07 13.68
N PHE A 217 -0.13 -12.55 14.62
CA PHE A 217 -0.26 -12.03 15.97
C PHE A 217 0.60 -12.90 16.90
N VAL A 218 1.58 -12.31 17.57
CA VAL A 218 2.69 -13.02 18.22
C VAL A 218 2.97 -12.43 19.59
N GLU A 219 3.40 -13.24 20.55
CA GLU A 219 3.96 -12.72 21.81
C GLU A 219 5.28 -11.99 21.55
N ARG A 220 5.44 -10.80 22.11
CA ARG A 220 6.57 -9.90 21.90
C ARG A 220 7.92 -10.55 22.22
N ASP A 221 7.98 -11.32 23.30
CA ASP A 221 9.20 -11.98 23.77
C ASP A 221 9.72 -13.08 22.80
N ARG A 222 8.84 -13.54 21.90
CA ARG A 222 9.21 -14.49 20.85
C ARG A 222 9.80 -13.83 19.60
N ILE A 223 9.70 -12.51 19.47
CA ILE A 223 10.18 -11.78 18.30
C ILE A 223 11.69 -11.57 18.41
N SER A 224 12.47 -12.45 17.83
CA SER A 224 13.91 -12.31 17.71
C SER A 224 14.27 -11.74 16.34
N LEU A 225 14.75 -10.49 16.30
CA LEU A 225 15.08 -9.79 15.05
C LEU A 225 16.14 -10.54 14.22
N LYS A 226 17.15 -11.13 14.88
CA LYS A 226 18.19 -11.93 14.20
C LYS A 226 17.62 -13.18 13.54
N LYS A 227 16.74 -13.92 14.23
CA LYS A 227 16.08 -15.09 13.65
C LYS A 227 15.10 -14.69 12.54
N LEU A 228 14.54 -13.48 12.60
CA LEU A 228 13.65 -12.96 11.58
C LEU A 228 14.39 -12.65 10.27
N GLU A 229 15.64 -12.18 10.33
CA GLU A 229 16.51 -12.01 9.15
C GLU A 229 16.72 -13.35 8.42
N GLU A 230 17.01 -14.39 9.16
CA GLU A 230 17.17 -15.75 8.61
C GLU A 230 15.84 -16.28 8.05
N PHE A 231 14.75 -16.05 8.78
CA PHE A 231 13.39 -16.45 8.38
C PHE A 231 12.94 -15.75 7.08
N CYS A 232 13.27 -14.51 6.87
CA CYS A 232 12.92 -13.78 5.66
C CYS A 232 13.66 -14.26 4.39
N ASN A 233 14.66 -15.13 4.55
CA ASN A 233 15.49 -15.68 3.48
C ASN A 233 15.42 -17.21 3.45
N GLN A 234 14.25 -17.78 3.08
CA GLN A 234 14.02 -19.22 3.11
C GLN A 234 14.19 -19.88 1.74
N THR A 235 14.44 -21.18 1.77
CA THR A 235 14.42 -22.03 0.56
C THR A 235 13.36 -23.12 0.75
N PHE A 236 12.41 -23.18 -0.18
CA PHE A 236 11.39 -24.23 -0.21
C PHE A 236 11.72 -25.26 -1.29
N GLU A 237 11.42 -26.51 -1.00
CA GLU A 237 11.48 -27.59 -1.98
C GLU A 237 10.06 -27.85 -2.53
N ILE A 238 9.86 -27.49 -3.80
CA ILE A 238 8.57 -27.59 -4.50
C ILE A 238 8.81 -28.38 -5.79
N ASN A 239 8.11 -29.50 -5.96
CA ASN A 239 8.24 -30.37 -7.14
C ASN A 239 9.71 -30.75 -7.43
N ASN A 240 10.49 -31.12 -6.40
CA ASN A 240 11.92 -31.46 -6.46
C ASN A 240 12.83 -30.30 -6.93
N LYS A 241 12.34 -29.06 -6.89
CA LYS A 241 13.13 -27.85 -7.17
C LYS A 241 13.30 -27.03 -5.89
N LYS A 242 14.51 -26.57 -5.63
CA LYS A 242 14.81 -25.64 -4.53
C LYS A 242 14.54 -24.21 -5.00
N ILE A 243 13.53 -23.57 -4.43
CA ILE A 243 13.12 -22.21 -4.74
C ILE A 243 13.48 -21.33 -3.54
N ARG A 244 14.34 -20.34 -3.77
CA ARG A 244 14.67 -19.33 -2.76
C ARG A 244 13.60 -18.26 -2.73
N VAL A 245 13.03 -18.02 -1.56
CA VAL A 245 11.98 -17.05 -1.33
C VAL A 245 12.49 -16.01 -0.35
N HIS A 246 12.45 -14.75 -0.79
CA HIS A 246 12.76 -13.59 0.03
C HIS A 246 11.45 -12.94 0.47
N SER A 247 11.35 -12.59 1.74
CA SER A 247 10.20 -11.86 2.28
C SER A 247 10.64 -10.64 3.07
N ARG A 248 9.75 -9.66 3.20
CA ARG A 248 9.93 -8.48 4.04
C ARG A 248 8.96 -8.57 5.21
N CYS A 249 9.36 -8.04 6.36
CA CYS A 249 8.54 -8.06 7.56
C CYS A 249 8.46 -6.68 8.22
N GLY A 250 7.25 -6.13 8.30
CA GLY A 250 6.97 -4.98 9.17
C GLY A 250 6.47 -5.44 10.52
N ILE A 251 6.89 -4.79 11.59
CA ILE A 251 6.58 -5.14 12.98
C ILE A 251 5.91 -3.97 13.66
N PHE A 252 4.76 -4.21 14.29
CA PHE A 252 4.11 -3.27 15.19
C PHE A 252 3.98 -3.92 16.58
N TYR A 253 4.62 -3.33 17.59
CA TYR A 253 4.42 -3.72 18.99
C TYR A 253 3.19 -3.00 19.54
N LEU A 254 2.26 -3.76 20.13
CA LEU A 254 1.05 -3.19 20.69
C LEU A 254 1.40 -2.24 21.84
N LYS A 255 0.65 -1.14 21.92
CA LYS A 255 0.70 -0.17 23.00
C LYS A 255 -0.56 -0.33 23.86
N ASP A 256 -0.57 0.29 25.03
CA ASP A 256 -1.74 0.30 25.93
C ASP A 256 -2.81 1.33 25.45
N GLU A 257 -3.06 1.36 24.16
CA GLU A 257 -4.03 2.24 23.51
C GLU A 257 -5.16 1.41 22.94
N ASN A 258 -6.39 1.91 23.04
CA ASN A 258 -7.55 1.22 22.49
C ASN A 258 -7.65 1.48 20.97
N MET A 259 -6.79 0.79 20.21
CA MET A 259 -6.71 0.89 18.75
C MET A 259 -7.40 -0.30 18.11
N PRO A 260 -8.19 -0.11 17.02
CA PRO A 260 -8.74 -1.21 16.23
C PRO A 260 -7.63 -2.10 15.64
N VAL A 261 -7.84 -3.40 15.59
CA VAL A 261 -6.85 -4.37 15.06
C VAL A 261 -6.47 -4.05 13.60
N ALA A 262 -7.43 -3.60 12.79
CA ALA A 262 -7.15 -3.14 11.43
C ALA A 262 -6.07 -2.04 11.40
N GLY A 263 -6.14 -1.07 12.28
CA GLY A 263 -5.13 -0.01 12.43
C GLY A 263 -3.77 -0.52 12.89
N MET A 264 -3.73 -1.57 13.73
CA MET A 264 -2.47 -2.23 14.13
C MET A 264 -1.82 -2.95 12.94
N VAL A 265 -2.62 -3.63 12.11
CA VAL A 265 -2.15 -4.29 10.87
C VAL A 265 -1.61 -3.26 9.89
N ASP A 266 -2.28 -2.12 9.72
CA ASP A 266 -1.82 -1.04 8.83
C ASP A 266 -0.47 -0.46 9.29
N ARG A 267 -0.24 -0.30 10.60
CA ARG A 267 1.06 0.16 11.13
C ARG A 267 2.18 -0.84 10.87
N ALA A 268 1.92 -2.13 11.01
CA ALA A 268 2.89 -3.15 10.62
C ALA A 268 3.16 -3.13 9.10
N ARG A 269 2.13 -2.92 8.28
CA ARG A 269 2.26 -2.76 6.82
C ARG A 269 3.12 -1.54 6.45
N LEU A 270 2.91 -0.42 7.12
CA LEU A 270 3.68 0.81 6.93
C LEU A 270 5.16 0.61 7.30
N ALA A 271 5.45 -0.03 8.44
CA ALA A 271 6.83 -0.36 8.80
C ALA A 271 7.52 -1.15 7.68
N LYS A 272 6.84 -2.13 7.07
CA LYS A 272 7.39 -2.88 5.94
C LYS A 272 7.76 -1.98 4.75
N GLN A 273 7.02 -0.89 4.48
CA GLN A 273 7.33 0.03 3.37
C GLN A 273 8.62 0.82 3.59
N HIS A 274 9.04 1.03 4.85
CA HIS A 274 10.26 1.75 5.23
C HIS A 274 11.53 0.87 5.23
N ILE A 275 11.47 -0.35 4.70
CA ILE A 275 12.64 -1.21 4.54
C ILE A 275 13.47 -0.71 3.35
N VAL A 276 14.66 -0.14 3.62
CA VAL A 276 15.57 0.42 2.61
C VAL A 276 16.49 -0.66 2.05
N ASP A 277 17.15 -1.42 2.92
CA ASP A 277 18.05 -2.53 2.53
C ASP A 277 17.46 -3.87 2.91
N GLU A 278 16.73 -4.44 1.97
CA GLU A 278 15.98 -5.67 2.16
C GLU A 278 16.82 -6.96 2.22
N TYR A 279 18.07 -6.90 1.79
CA TYR A 279 18.99 -8.05 1.84
C TYR A 279 19.74 -8.15 3.16
N LEU A 280 20.12 -7.01 3.73
CA LEU A 280 20.81 -6.94 5.01
C LEU A 280 19.85 -6.86 6.18
N LYS A 281 18.73 -6.13 6.02
CA LYS A 281 17.74 -5.93 7.08
C LYS A 281 16.33 -6.04 6.51
N PRO A 282 15.81 -7.29 6.31
CA PRO A 282 14.50 -7.51 5.67
C PRO A 282 13.31 -7.21 6.60
N TYR A 283 13.50 -6.46 7.67
CA TYR A 283 12.45 -6.06 8.60
C TYR A 283 12.59 -4.59 9.01
N ALA A 284 11.47 -3.99 9.39
CA ALA A 284 11.41 -2.70 10.08
C ALA A 284 10.40 -2.76 11.23
N VAL A 285 10.67 -1.99 12.28
CA VAL A 285 9.76 -1.83 13.43
C VAL A 285 9.08 -0.48 13.29
N PHE A 286 7.76 -0.45 13.40
CA PHE A 286 6.99 0.78 13.39
C PHE A 286 7.39 1.68 14.56
N ASP A 287 7.73 2.91 14.28
CA ASP A 287 8.15 3.89 15.26
C ASP A 287 7.31 5.18 15.20
N GLN A 288 7.58 6.09 16.14
CA GLN A 288 6.86 7.34 16.26
C GLN A 288 7.07 8.28 15.05
N LYS A 289 8.23 8.18 14.39
CA LYS A 289 8.52 8.97 13.18
C LYS A 289 7.64 8.51 12.02
N MET A 290 7.55 7.20 11.79
CA MET A 290 6.65 6.62 10.79
C MET A 290 5.17 6.95 11.07
N GLU A 291 4.78 7.04 12.35
CA GLU A 291 3.43 7.43 12.76
C GLU A 291 3.13 8.89 12.39
N MET A 292 4.08 9.80 12.64
CA MET A 292 3.95 11.21 12.27
C MET A 292 3.89 11.37 10.74
N GLU A 293 4.78 10.71 10.00
CA GLU A 293 4.79 10.73 8.54
C GLU A 293 3.47 10.19 7.94
N TYR A 294 2.88 9.17 8.56
CA TYR A 294 1.60 8.62 8.12
C TYR A 294 0.42 9.57 8.35
N ILE A 295 0.36 10.18 9.54
CA ILE A 295 -0.69 11.16 9.89
C ILE A 295 -0.56 12.40 8.99
N ASP A 296 0.66 12.91 8.81
CA ASP A 296 0.91 14.05 7.93
C ASP A 296 0.49 13.76 6.48
N LYS A 297 0.80 12.57 5.95
CA LYS A 297 0.39 12.17 4.59
C LYS A 297 -1.14 12.10 4.44
N ALA A 298 -1.86 11.57 5.42
CA ALA A 298 -3.32 11.50 5.37
C ALA A 298 -3.99 12.88 5.46
N GLU A 299 -3.45 13.75 6.32
CA GLU A 299 -3.92 15.14 6.45
C GLU A 299 -3.63 15.96 5.19
N ILE A 300 -2.48 15.74 4.55
CA ILE A 300 -2.08 16.40 3.29
C ILE A 300 -3.05 16.05 2.17
N ALA A 301 -3.38 14.77 1.97
CA ALA A 301 -4.32 14.37 0.93
C ALA A 301 -5.70 14.99 1.12
N ALA A 302 -6.17 15.08 2.37
CA ALA A 302 -7.45 15.71 2.69
C ALA A 302 -7.43 17.24 2.49
N ALA A 303 -6.29 17.90 2.77
CA ALA A 303 -6.14 19.34 2.68
C ALA A 303 -5.85 19.84 1.25
N PHE A 304 -5.44 18.96 0.32
CA PHE A 304 -5.00 19.35 -1.02
C PHE A 304 -6.09 20.08 -1.82
N GLU A 305 -7.33 19.60 -1.74
CA GLU A 305 -8.46 20.23 -2.44
C GLU A 305 -8.70 21.67 -1.98
N GLU A 306 -8.63 21.87 -0.66
CA GLU A 306 -8.76 23.20 -0.06
C GLU A 306 -7.57 24.09 -0.42
N ALA A 307 -6.37 23.52 -0.51
CA ALA A 307 -5.15 24.22 -0.86
C ALA A 307 -5.18 24.83 -2.27
N ILE A 308 -5.76 24.12 -3.25
CA ILE A 308 -5.98 24.65 -4.61
C ILE A 308 -6.93 25.85 -4.56
N VAL A 309 -8.06 25.71 -3.86
CA VAL A 309 -9.09 26.77 -3.77
C VAL A 309 -8.59 28.00 -3.03
N ASN A 310 -7.82 27.79 -1.97
CA ASN A 310 -7.28 28.86 -1.12
C ASN A 310 -5.96 29.45 -1.66
N GLU A 311 -5.49 29.05 -2.84
CA GLU A 311 -4.21 29.47 -3.44
C GLU A 311 -2.99 29.27 -2.52
N GLU A 312 -2.98 28.19 -1.72
CA GLU A 312 -1.85 27.84 -0.86
C GLU A 312 -0.66 27.25 -1.65
N LEU A 313 -0.88 26.90 -2.92
CA LEU A 313 0.12 26.39 -3.84
C LEU A 313 0.69 27.53 -4.67
N GLU A 314 1.99 27.81 -4.46
CA GLU A 314 2.74 28.81 -5.22
C GLU A 314 3.65 28.11 -6.25
N VAL A 315 3.75 28.68 -7.47
CA VAL A 315 4.73 28.22 -8.47
C VAL A 315 5.96 29.10 -8.39
N TYR A 316 7.09 28.48 -8.10
CA TYR A 316 8.42 29.07 -8.13
C TYR A 316 9.08 28.73 -9.46
N TYR A 317 10.01 29.55 -9.89
CA TYR A 317 10.74 29.40 -11.13
C TYR A 317 12.23 29.28 -10.81
N GLN A 318 12.86 28.17 -11.17
CA GLN A 318 14.30 28.03 -11.02
C GLN A 318 14.98 28.28 -12.36
N PRO A 319 15.81 29.36 -12.45
CA PRO A 319 16.49 29.69 -13.69
C PRO A 319 17.49 28.61 -14.13
N ILE A 320 17.51 28.37 -15.42
CA ILE A 320 18.47 27.53 -16.13
C ILE A 320 19.31 28.48 -16.99
N VAL A 321 20.61 28.43 -16.83
CA VAL A 321 21.52 29.42 -17.40
C VAL A 321 22.46 28.83 -18.45
N ASP A 322 22.90 29.65 -19.37
CA ASP A 322 24.06 29.39 -20.21
C ASP A 322 25.35 29.48 -19.36
N PRO A 323 26.16 28.44 -19.30
CA PRO A 323 27.37 28.39 -18.44
C PRO A 323 28.49 29.33 -18.87
N VAL A 324 28.44 29.90 -20.08
CA VAL A 324 29.44 30.80 -20.61
C VAL A 324 29.09 32.26 -20.31
N THR A 325 27.83 32.63 -20.61
CA THR A 325 27.37 34.01 -20.49
C THR A 325 26.70 34.32 -19.15
N GLY A 326 26.22 33.30 -18.43
CA GLY A 326 25.43 33.43 -17.22
C GLY A 326 24.01 33.92 -17.44
N ARG A 327 23.57 34.04 -18.71
CA ARG A 327 22.20 34.51 -19.05
C ARG A 327 21.18 33.43 -18.75
N ILE A 328 20.00 33.84 -18.31
CA ILE A 328 18.85 32.93 -18.11
C ILE A 328 18.29 32.55 -19.48
N MET A 329 18.33 31.26 -19.79
CA MET A 329 17.89 30.70 -21.09
C MET A 329 16.53 30.04 -20.99
N SER A 330 16.17 29.53 -19.82
CA SER A 330 14.87 28.93 -19.50
C SER A 330 14.69 28.87 -17.98
N ALA A 331 13.55 28.35 -17.53
CA ALA A 331 13.33 28.07 -16.10
C ALA A 331 12.52 26.81 -15.92
N GLU A 332 12.68 26.16 -14.79
CA GLU A 332 11.81 25.07 -14.33
C GLU A 332 10.77 25.59 -13.36
N ALA A 333 9.49 25.20 -13.57
CA ALA A 333 8.37 25.52 -12.68
C ALA A 333 8.29 24.49 -11.57
N LEU A 334 8.49 24.96 -10.34
CA LEU A 334 8.55 24.14 -9.14
C LEU A 334 7.45 24.55 -8.17
N VAL A 335 6.48 23.67 -7.93
CA VAL A 335 5.40 23.93 -6.98
C VAL A 335 5.91 23.97 -5.54
N ARG A 336 5.34 24.87 -4.74
CA ARG A 336 5.58 25.03 -3.31
C ARG A 336 4.26 25.14 -2.58
N TRP A 337 4.06 24.34 -1.54
CA TRP A 337 2.85 24.44 -0.72
C TRP A 337 3.14 25.22 0.56
N ILE A 338 2.48 26.36 0.70
CA ILE A 338 2.61 27.24 1.86
C ILE A 338 1.32 27.12 2.68
N HIS A 339 1.26 26.10 3.52
CA HIS A 339 0.09 25.84 4.34
C HIS A 339 -0.03 26.87 5.50
N PRO A 340 -1.21 27.47 5.76
CA PRO A 340 -1.37 28.56 6.74
C PRO A 340 -0.93 28.20 8.16
N LYS A 341 -1.12 26.94 8.58
CA LYS A 341 -0.79 26.48 9.93
C LYS A 341 0.53 25.70 10.01
N LYS A 342 0.90 24.95 8.97
CA LYS A 342 2.08 24.08 8.96
C LYS A 342 3.31 24.74 8.31
N GLY A 343 3.14 25.90 7.69
CA GLY A 343 4.19 26.56 6.93
C GLY A 343 4.53 25.84 5.62
N PHE A 344 5.80 25.81 5.25
CA PHE A 344 6.26 25.17 4.02
C PHE A 344 6.17 23.64 4.11
N ILE A 345 5.37 23.02 3.22
CA ILE A 345 5.30 21.58 3.04
C ILE A 345 6.18 21.19 1.83
N SER A 346 7.13 20.28 2.06
CA SER A 346 8.07 19.85 1.00
C SER A 346 7.36 19.11 -0.14
N PRO A 347 7.69 19.39 -1.42
CA PRO A 347 7.22 18.60 -2.55
C PRO A 347 7.45 17.09 -2.41
N GLY A 348 8.61 16.68 -1.87
CA GLY A 348 8.91 15.27 -1.62
C GLY A 348 7.93 14.56 -0.65
N ILE A 349 7.08 15.30 0.06
CA ILE A 349 6.04 14.74 0.92
C ILE A 349 4.70 14.71 0.18
N PHE A 350 4.24 15.86 -0.36
CA PHE A 350 2.89 15.93 -0.91
C PHE A 350 2.78 15.40 -2.34
N VAL A 351 3.81 15.58 -3.20
CA VAL A 351 3.79 15.06 -4.57
C VAL A 351 3.71 13.52 -4.54
N VAL A 352 4.58 12.87 -3.77
CA VAL A 352 4.55 11.40 -3.61
C VAL A 352 3.16 10.92 -3.14
N LYS A 353 2.52 11.68 -2.24
CA LYS A 353 1.18 11.31 -1.75
C LYS A 353 0.11 11.46 -2.83
N LEU A 354 0.16 12.54 -3.62
CA LEU A 354 -0.77 12.76 -4.70
C LEU A 354 -0.59 11.76 -5.86
N GLU A 355 0.63 11.26 -6.07
CA GLU A 355 0.89 10.13 -6.98
C GLU A 355 0.28 8.82 -6.45
N GLU A 356 0.43 8.52 -5.13
CA GLU A 356 -0.12 7.31 -4.52
C GLU A 356 -1.66 7.25 -4.59
N ASP A 357 -2.36 8.37 -4.46
CA ASP A 357 -3.84 8.43 -4.45
C ASP A 357 -4.46 8.84 -5.80
N GLY A 358 -3.63 9.14 -6.80
CA GLY A 358 -4.09 9.47 -8.14
C GLY A 358 -4.48 10.93 -8.36
N SER A 359 -4.24 11.82 -7.39
CA SER A 359 -4.61 13.23 -7.48
C SER A 359 -3.54 14.11 -8.14
N ILE A 360 -2.40 13.53 -8.52
CA ILE A 360 -1.25 14.27 -9.07
C ILE A 360 -1.61 15.05 -10.33
N SER A 361 -2.42 14.49 -11.24
CA SER A 361 -2.85 15.19 -12.48
C SER A 361 -3.60 16.50 -12.22
N ARG A 362 -4.25 16.63 -11.04
CA ARG A 362 -4.90 17.88 -10.65
C ARG A 362 -3.88 18.95 -10.25
N LEU A 363 -2.78 18.53 -9.61
CA LEU A 363 -1.65 19.40 -9.30
C LEU A 363 -0.98 19.87 -10.59
N ASP A 364 -0.69 18.96 -11.50
CA ASP A 364 0.04 19.25 -12.75
C ASP A 364 -0.82 20.15 -13.65
N ARG A 365 -2.13 19.93 -13.71
CA ARG A 365 -3.08 20.87 -14.35
C ARG A 365 -3.04 22.26 -13.71
N TYR A 366 -3.02 22.35 -12.39
CA TYR A 366 -2.92 23.64 -11.69
C TYR A 366 -1.61 24.36 -12.03
N VAL A 367 -0.48 23.65 -12.01
CA VAL A 367 0.83 24.20 -12.38
C VAL A 367 0.82 24.66 -13.83
N PHE A 368 0.29 23.85 -14.76
CA PHE A 368 0.13 24.22 -16.16
C PHE A 368 -0.64 25.54 -16.34
N GLN A 369 -1.77 25.69 -15.67
CA GLN A 369 -2.59 26.90 -15.75
C GLN A 369 -1.86 28.15 -15.20
N LYS A 370 -1.11 27.99 -14.10
CA LYS A 370 -0.31 29.09 -13.52
C LYS A 370 0.86 29.47 -14.45
N VAL A 371 1.59 28.49 -15.01
CA VAL A 371 2.69 28.72 -15.96
C VAL A 371 2.18 29.37 -17.24
N ARG A 372 1.13 28.82 -17.85
CA ARG A 372 0.46 29.38 -19.01
C ARG A 372 0.08 30.84 -18.78
N SER A 373 -0.62 31.13 -17.69
CA SER A 373 -1.06 32.52 -17.36
C SER A 373 0.14 33.48 -17.19
N TYR A 374 1.22 32.99 -16.57
CA TYR A 374 2.43 33.79 -16.39
C TYR A 374 3.08 34.16 -17.72
N ILE A 375 3.33 33.14 -18.57
CA ILE A 375 4.00 33.34 -19.85
C ILE A 375 3.14 34.19 -20.78
N SER A 376 1.84 33.90 -20.93
CA SER A 376 0.92 34.68 -21.77
C SER A 376 0.86 36.15 -21.36
N SER A 377 0.73 36.44 -20.06
CA SER A 377 0.69 37.81 -19.55
C SER A 377 1.96 38.62 -19.84
N ARG A 378 3.14 37.99 -19.82
CA ARG A 378 4.40 38.65 -20.18
C ARG A 378 4.51 38.87 -21.70
N TYR A 379 4.16 37.82 -22.48
CA TYR A 379 4.20 37.84 -23.93
C TYR A 379 3.29 38.97 -24.50
N GLU A 380 2.04 39.04 -24.05
CA GLU A 380 1.08 40.06 -24.44
C GLU A 380 1.55 41.50 -24.12
N LYS A 381 2.32 41.65 -23.04
CA LYS A 381 2.90 42.94 -22.64
C LYS A 381 4.20 43.28 -23.36
N GLY A 382 4.68 42.43 -24.25
CA GLY A 382 5.95 42.60 -24.95
C GLY A 382 7.19 42.56 -24.04
N LEU A 383 7.07 41.91 -22.86
CA LEU A 383 8.20 41.75 -21.93
C LEU A 383 9.04 40.53 -22.32
N GLU A 384 10.31 40.52 -21.90
CA GLU A 384 11.16 39.37 -22.14
C GLU A 384 10.56 38.08 -21.54
N VAL A 385 10.47 37.04 -22.34
CA VAL A 385 9.98 35.72 -21.95
C VAL A 385 11.01 34.67 -22.31
N VAL A 386 11.27 33.76 -21.36
CA VAL A 386 12.06 32.56 -21.62
C VAL A 386 11.16 31.33 -21.52
N PRO A 387 11.53 30.22 -22.19
CA PRO A 387 10.82 28.96 -22.03
C PRO A 387 10.74 28.50 -20.58
N VAL A 388 9.59 27.95 -20.20
CA VAL A 388 9.38 27.38 -18.86
C VAL A 388 9.02 25.91 -19.01
N SER A 389 9.76 25.05 -18.32
CA SER A 389 9.46 23.62 -18.24
C SER A 389 8.63 23.30 -17.00
N MET A 390 7.81 22.28 -17.10
CA MET A 390 7.02 21.74 -16.02
C MET A 390 6.98 20.21 -16.09
N ASN A 391 6.90 19.58 -14.93
CA ASN A 391 6.80 18.14 -14.80
C ASN A 391 5.45 17.61 -15.29
N LEU A 392 5.46 16.46 -15.96
CA LEU A 392 4.28 15.63 -16.24
C LEU A 392 4.46 14.28 -15.57
N SER A 393 3.50 13.90 -14.74
CA SER A 393 3.45 12.59 -14.13
C SER A 393 3.01 11.51 -15.13
N TRP A 394 3.31 10.25 -14.82
CA TRP A 394 2.84 9.13 -15.67
C TRP A 394 1.29 9.05 -15.73
N MET A 395 0.58 9.57 -14.73
CA MET A 395 -0.88 9.60 -14.67
C MET A 395 -1.49 10.59 -15.65
N ASP A 396 -0.79 11.67 -15.97
CA ASP A 396 -1.27 12.70 -16.88
C ASP A 396 -1.51 12.17 -18.30
N PHE A 397 -0.77 11.14 -18.68
CA PHE A 397 -0.95 10.48 -19.99
C PHE A 397 -2.27 9.70 -20.11
N TYR A 398 -3.00 9.54 -19.03
CA TYR A 398 -4.36 8.97 -18.97
C TYR A 398 -5.44 10.03 -18.73
N ASP A 399 -5.06 11.27 -18.38
CA ASP A 399 -6.01 12.40 -18.25
C ASP A 399 -6.19 13.09 -19.62
N GLU A 400 -7.11 12.53 -20.43
CA GLU A 400 -7.42 13.08 -21.76
C GLU A 400 -7.78 14.59 -21.69
N ALA A 401 -8.48 15.04 -20.64
CA ALA A 401 -8.88 16.42 -20.48
C ALA A 401 -7.70 17.37 -20.24
N LEU A 402 -6.68 16.92 -19.49
CA LEU A 402 -5.45 17.69 -19.32
C LEU A 402 -4.66 17.75 -20.62
N ILE A 403 -4.51 16.62 -21.31
CA ILE A 403 -3.77 16.56 -22.59
C ILE A 403 -4.45 17.41 -23.67
N ASP A 404 -5.77 17.39 -23.74
CA ASP A 404 -6.51 18.24 -24.70
C ASP A 404 -6.37 19.74 -24.34
N GLU A 405 -6.43 20.12 -23.04
CA GLU A 405 -6.17 21.50 -22.60
C GLU A 405 -4.75 21.98 -22.99
N ILE A 406 -3.74 21.11 -22.86
CA ILE A 406 -2.35 21.39 -23.28
C ILE A 406 -2.29 21.58 -24.80
N VAL A 407 -2.87 20.67 -25.55
CA VAL A 407 -2.83 20.70 -27.03
C VAL A 407 -3.56 21.92 -27.58
N ASP A 408 -4.75 22.21 -27.06
CA ASP A 408 -5.54 23.38 -27.46
C ASP A 408 -4.77 24.69 -27.21
N PHE A 409 -4.04 24.76 -26.09
CA PHE A 409 -3.21 25.91 -25.81
C PHE A 409 -2.02 26.02 -26.74
N LEU A 410 -1.34 24.92 -27.07
CA LEU A 410 -0.21 24.92 -28.01
C LEU A 410 -0.62 25.22 -29.46
N GLU A 411 -1.89 25.02 -29.83
CA GLU A 411 -2.45 25.36 -31.13
C GLU A 411 -2.82 26.83 -31.27
N HIS A 412 -2.74 27.63 -30.19
CA HIS A 412 -3.13 29.04 -30.23
C HIS A 412 -2.20 29.81 -31.15
N PRO A 413 -2.73 30.49 -32.22
CA PRO A 413 -1.90 31.00 -33.33
C PRO A 413 -0.98 32.16 -32.91
N GLU A 414 -1.27 32.83 -31.79
CA GLU A 414 -0.50 33.97 -31.30
C GLU A 414 0.51 33.60 -30.20
N PHE A 415 0.60 32.33 -29.84
CA PHE A 415 1.47 31.88 -28.76
C PHE A 415 2.62 30.99 -29.29
N PRO A 416 3.90 31.37 -29.04
CA PRO A 416 5.03 30.51 -29.41
C PRO A 416 5.07 29.24 -28.53
N SER A 417 4.73 28.10 -29.13
CA SER A 417 4.60 26.82 -28.41
C SER A 417 5.90 26.35 -27.75
N GLU A 418 7.06 26.77 -28.24
CA GLU A 418 8.38 26.50 -27.68
C GLU A 418 8.62 27.16 -26.30
N LEU A 419 7.76 28.11 -25.88
CA LEU A 419 7.84 28.74 -24.57
C LEU A 419 7.31 27.88 -23.42
N ILE A 420 6.59 26.78 -23.73
CA ILE A 420 6.23 25.77 -22.73
C ILE A 420 6.94 24.47 -23.08
N ARG A 421 7.55 23.86 -22.07
CA ARG A 421 8.28 22.62 -22.17
C ARG A 421 7.77 21.64 -21.12
N PHE A 422 7.88 20.35 -21.41
CA PHE A 422 7.41 19.30 -20.51
C PHE A 422 8.55 18.36 -20.12
N GLU A 423 8.66 18.09 -18.83
CA GLU A 423 9.65 17.22 -18.24
C GLU A 423 9.03 15.86 -17.89
N ILE A 424 9.72 14.78 -18.22
CA ILE A 424 9.26 13.42 -17.97
C ILE A 424 10.42 12.64 -17.39
N THR A 425 10.20 12.00 -16.24
CA THR A 425 11.20 11.14 -15.65
C THR A 425 11.40 9.86 -16.44
N GLU A 426 12.59 9.30 -16.38
CA GLU A 426 12.92 7.99 -16.97
C GLU A 426 11.95 6.89 -16.55
N THR A 427 11.56 6.87 -15.27
CA THR A 427 10.65 5.88 -14.69
C THR A 427 9.24 6.00 -15.26
N SER A 428 8.76 7.22 -15.49
CA SER A 428 7.44 7.48 -16.07
C SER A 428 7.33 6.96 -17.50
N TYR A 429 8.40 7.08 -18.29
CA TYR A 429 8.44 6.56 -19.64
C TYR A 429 8.48 5.02 -19.68
N ALA A 430 9.33 4.39 -18.85
CA ALA A 430 9.50 2.93 -18.82
C ALA A 430 8.21 2.18 -18.42
N ALA A 431 7.35 2.81 -17.63
CA ALA A 431 6.11 2.19 -17.15
C ALA A 431 5.05 2.01 -18.25
N LEU A 432 5.10 2.78 -19.39
CA LEU A 432 3.95 2.95 -20.28
C LEU A 432 4.30 3.14 -21.77
N GLU A 433 5.33 2.47 -22.29
CA GLU A 433 5.98 2.69 -23.61
C GLU A 433 5.05 3.11 -24.77
N GLU A 434 3.86 2.54 -24.92
CA GLU A 434 3.04 2.76 -26.12
C GLU A 434 2.11 4.00 -26.03
N ASN A 435 1.47 4.23 -24.90
CA ASN A 435 0.55 5.36 -24.72
C ASN A 435 1.28 6.68 -24.51
N VAL A 436 2.33 6.67 -23.69
CA VAL A 436 3.18 7.85 -23.45
C VAL A 436 3.77 8.36 -24.77
N GLY A 437 4.33 7.47 -25.60
CA GLY A 437 4.90 7.84 -26.88
C GLY A 437 3.90 8.51 -27.84
N LYS A 438 2.63 8.07 -27.85
CA LYS A 438 1.57 8.68 -28.68
C LYS A 438 1.23 10.09 -28.24
N VAL A 439 1.06 10.30 -26.94
CA VAL A 439 0.72 11.59 -26.34
C VAL A 439 1.87 12.59 -26.53
N LEU A 440 3.10 12.16 -26.22
CA LEU A 440 4.28 13.02 -26.39
C LEU A 440 4.50 13.43 -27.85
N ASN A 441 4.29 12.51 -28.79
CA ASN A 441 4.33 12.85 -30.21
C ASN A 441 3.23 13.85 -30.61
N LYS A 442 2.03 13.79 -29.96
CA LYS A 442 0.95 14.76 -30.19
C LYS A 442 1.39 16.16 -29.72
N ILE A 443 1.95 16.27 -28.52
CA ILE A 443 2.45 17.51 -27.92
C ILE A 443 3.63 18.07 -28.73
N LYS A 444 4.61 17.22 -29.06
CA LYS A 444 5.81 17.61 -29.83
C LYS A 444 5.49 18.11 -31.23
N LYS A 445 4.50 17.50 -31.92
CA LYS A 445 4.02 17.99 -33.24
C LYS A 445 3.41 19.39 -33.19
N LYS A 446 3.03 19.88 -32.00
CA LYS A 446 2.54 21.24 -31.79
C LYS A 446 3.64 22.22 -31.42
N GLY A 447 4.91 21.80 -31.43
CA GLY A 447 6.08 22.63 -31.26
C GLY A 447 6.61 22.73 -29.81
N ALA A 448 5.99 22.06 -28.84
CA ALA A 448 6.52 22.02 -27.49
C ALA A 448 7.75 21.10 -27.39
N TRP A 449 8.70 21.45 -26.56
CA TRP A 449 9.89 20.66 -26.29
C TRP A 449 9.66 19.69 -25.13
N ILE A 450 10.26 18.51 -25.26
CA ILE A 450 10.22 17.45 -24.25
C ILE A 450 11.60 17.30 -23.63
N LEU A 451 11.64 17.31 -22.30
CA LEU A 451 12.84 17.09 -21.50
C LEU A 451 12.78 15.70 -20.86
N LEU A 452 13.89 15.00 -20.96
CA LEU A 452 14.08 13.74 -20.21
C LEU A 452 14.77 14.08 -18.89
N ASP A 453 14.05 13.86 -17.80
CA ASP A 453 14.48 14.23 -16.45
C ASP A 453 15.06 13.06 -15.66
N ASP A 454 15.85 13.36 -14.61
CA ASP A 454 16.49 12.40 -13.69
C ASP A 454 17.37 11.36 -14.39
N PHE A 455 18.01 11.69 -15.53
CA PHE A 455 18.79 10.72 -16.28
C PHE A 455 19.97 10.18 -15.48
N GLY A 456 19.96 8.83 -15.31
CA GLY A 456 20.99 8.08 -14.58
C GLY A 456 20.67 7.79 -13.13
N SER A 457 19.54 8.26 -12.59
CA SER A 457 19.10 7.94 -11.22
C SER A 457 18.48 6.54 -11.10
N GLY A 458 18.06 5.94 -12.22
CA GLY A 458 17.31 4.68 -12.28
C GLY A 458 17.89 3.62 -13.23
N TYR A 459 17.03 2.83 -13.82
CA TYR A 459 17.38 1.80 -14.81
C TYR A 459 17.48 2.38 -16.22
N SER A 460 18.40 3.34 -16.43
CA SER A 460 18.62 3.94 -17.75
C SER A 460 18.97 2.88 -18.77
N SER A 461 18.02 2.57 -19.66
CA SER A 461 18.30 1.67 -20.76
C SER A 461 18.59 2.46 -22.05
N PHE A 462 19.68 2.15 -22.72
CA PHE A 462 19.97 2.67 -24.07
C PHE A 462 18.79 2.44 -25.05
N ASN A 463 17.94 1.43 -24.77
CA ASN A 463 16.72 1.20 -25.53
C ASN A 463 15.73 2.37 -25.47
N MET A 464 15.63 3.04 -24.32
CA MET A 464 14.78 4.21 -24.15
C MET A 464 15.29 5.39 -24.99
N LEU A 465 16.58 5.69 -24.92
CA LEU A 465 17.21 6.75 -25.71
C LEU A 465 17.05 6.50 -27.24
N GLN A 466 17.02 5.25 -27.66
CA GLN A 466 16.82 4.88 -29.07
C GLN A 466 15.37 5.07 -29.53
N ARG A 467 14.41 4.84 -28.67
CA ARG A 467 12.97 4.83 -29.04
C ARG A 467 12.27 6.15 -28.81
N PHE A 468 12.79 6.97 -27.90
CA PHE A 468 12.17 8.21 -27.49
C PHE A 468 12.92 9.43 -28.01
N SER A 469 12.20 10.31 -28.73
CA SER A 469 12.75 11.59 -29.20
C SER A 469 12.48 12.69 -28.18
N PHE A 470 13.51 13.11 -27.49
CA PHE A 470 13.51 14.25 -26.55
C PHE A 470 14.38 15.40 -27.13
N ASP A 471 14.18 16.60 -26.63
CA ASP A 471 14.88 17.80 -27.09
C ASP A 471 15.98 18.21 -26.13
N ILE A 472 15.84 17.87 -24.84
CA ILE A 472 16.81 18.15 -23.79
C ILE A 472 16.95 16.92 -22.88
N LEU A 473 18.17 16.61 -22.47
CA LEU A 473 18.50 15.63 -21.45
C LEU A 473 18.98 16.34 -20.19
N LYS A 474 18.28 16.13 -19.06
CA LYS A 474 18.69 16.66 -17.74
C LYS A 474 19.54 15.61 -17.01
N ILE A 475 20.77 15.98 -16.67
CA ILE A 475 21.71 15.15 -15.91
C ILE A 475 21.40 15.34 -14.44
N ASP A 476 20.99 14.25 -13.77
CA ASP A 476 20.58 14.28 -12.36
C ASP A 476 21.66 14.85 -11.44
N MET A 477 21.23 15.56 -10.41
CA MET A 477 22.10 16.23 -9.46
C MET A 477 23.05 15.30 -8.72
N SER A 478 22.78 14.00 -8.61
CA SER A 478 23.69 13.03 -7.97
C SER A 478 25.01 12.94 -8.72
N PHE A 479 25.00 13.02 -10.07
CA PHE A 479 26.22 13.09 -10.88
C PHE A 479 26.98 14.39 -10.65
N THR A 480 26.27 15.52 -10.67
CA THR A 480 26.91 16.84 -10.51
C THR A 480 27.58 16.98 -9.15
N ARG A 481 26.96 16.51 -8.07
CA ARG A 481 27.52 16.52 -6.72
C ARG A 481 28.80 15.70 -6.59
N GLU A 482 28.91 14.61 -7.34
CA GLU A 482 30.06 13.71 -7.29
C GLU A 482 31.24 14.17 -8.15
N ILE A 483 31.15 15.22 -8.95
CA ILE A 483 32.21 15.69 -9.85
C ILE A 483 33.54 15.85 -9.10
N GLU A 484 33.51 16.37 -7.90
CA GLU A 484 34.73 16.66 -7.14
C GLU A 484 35.34 15.43 -6.48
N MET A 485 34.56 14.41 -6.14
CA MET A 485 34.95 13.29 -5.29
C MET A 485 35.08 11.95 -6.04
N ASN A 486 34.41 11.80 -7.20
CA ASN A 486 34.32 10.53 -7.90
C ASN A 486 34.91 10.57 -9.31
N SER A 487 36.08 9.94 -9.47
CA SER A 487 36.76 9.88 -10.76
C SER A 487 35.99 9.12 -11.88
N ARG A 488 35.08 8.23 -11.51
CA ARG A 488 34.21 7.54 -12.48
C ARG A 488 33.13 8.48 -12.99
N THR A 489 32.51 9.22 -12.11
CA THR A 489 31.49 10.23 -12.45
C THR A 489 32.07 11.31 -13.35
N ARG A 490 33.31 11.77 -13.08
CA ARG A 490 34.04 12.71 -13.98
C ARG A 490 34.26 12.17 -15.39
N ARG A 491 34.31 10.85 -15.60
CA ARG A 491 34.41 10.25 -16.94
C ARG A 491 33.08 10.00 -17.57
N LEU A 492 32.05 9.76 -16.79
CA LEU A 492 30.70 9.46 -17.30
C LEU A 492 29.98 10.70 -17.81
N ILE A 493 30.06 11.84 -17.11
CA ILE A 493 29.34 13.06 -17.51
C ILE A 493 29.67 13.50 -18.94
N PRO A 494 30.95 13.57 -19.39
CA PRO A 494 31.25 13.91 -20.77
C PRO A 494 30.62 12.95 -21.78
N LEU A 495 30.61 11.64 -21.47
CA LEU A 495 30.00 10.63 -22.34
C LEU A 495 28.47 10.78 -22.42
N ILE A 496 27.82 11.18 -21.32
CA ILE A 496 26.37 11.48 -21.30
C ILE A 496 26.10 12.68 -22.20
N ILE A 497 26.90 13.77 -22.08
CA ILE A 497 26.77 14.97 -22.90
C ILE A 497 26.96 14.63 -24.39
N GLU A 498 28.02 13.90 -24.73
CA GLU A 498 28.29 13.45 -26.11
C GLU A 498 27.14 12.58 -26.65
N THR A 499 26.58 11.70 -25.80
CA THR A 499 25.45 10.84 -26.18
C THR A 499 24.21 11.67 -26.49
N ALA A 500 23.89 12.67 -25.65
CA ALA A 500 22.77 13.57 -25.89
C ALA A 500 22.94 14.35 -27.20
N HIS A 501 24.15 14.90 -27.45
CA HIS A 501 24.46 15.63 -28.69
C HIS A 501 24.41 14.74 -29.92
N ALA A 502 24.84 13.47 -29.82
CA ALA A 502 24.71 12.49 -30.91
C ALA A 502 23.26 12.15 -31.26
N LEU A 503 22.34 12.38 -30.32
CA LEU A 503 20.88 12.24 -30.50
C LEU A 503 20.19 13.58 -30.85
N GLU A 504 20.97 14.62 -31.20
CA GLU A 504 20.50 15.96 -31.54
C GLU A 504 19.75 16.66 -30.36
N ALA A 505 19.98 16.23 -29.12
CA ALA A 505 19.41 16.81 -27.91
C ALA A 505 20.43 17.71 -27.20
N LYS A 506 19.95 18.75 -26.53
CA LYS A 506 20.74 19.59 -25.64
C LYS A 506 20.83 18.98 -24.25
N THR A 507 21.72 19.51 -23.41
CA THR A 507 21.94 19.04 -22.06
C THR A 507 21.70 20.11 -21.02
N VAL A 508 21.11 19.73 -19.89
CA VAL A 508 21.03 20.53 -18.65
C VAL A 508 21.68 19.73 -17.52
N ALA A 509 22.67 20.27 -16.84
CA ALA A 509 23.21 19.66 -15.63
C ALA A 509 22.56 20.30 -14.41
N GLU A 510 22.00 19.46 -13.53
CA GLU A 510 21.30 19.91 -12.33
C GLU A 510 22.21 19.93 -11.10
N GLY A 511 21.81 20.74 -10.10
CA GLY A 511 22.40 20.73 -8.77
C GLY A 511 23.84 21.27 -8.70
N ALA A 512 24.27 22.11 -9.63
CA ALA A 512 25.58 22.75 -9.55
C ALA A 512 25.62 23.79 -8.40
N GLU A 513 26.50 23.59 -7.44
CA GLU A 513 26.64 24.40 -6.23
C GLU A 513 27.99 25.10 -6.13
N THR A 514 29.02 24.58 -6.83
CA THR A 514 30.38 25.10 -6.76
C THR A 514 30.90 25.60 -8.11
N LYS A 515 31.88 26.51 -8.05
CA LYS A 515 32.55 27.00 -9.25
C LYS A 515 33.26 25.88 -10.02
N GLU A 516 33.83 24.91 -9.32
CA GLU A 516 34.54 23.78 -9.92
C GLU A 516 33.60 22.89 -10.75
N GLN A 517 32.38 22.65 -10.22
CA GLN A 517 31.36 21.93 -10.96
C GLN A 517 30.95 22.66 -12.23
N VAL A 518 30.67 23.96 -12.15
CA VAL A 518 30.31 24.80 -13.31
C VAL A 518 31.40 24.82 -14.36
N GLU A 519 32.69 25.02 -13.95
CA GLU A 519 33.82 25.03 -14.88
C GLU A 519 34.00 23.66 -15.54
N PHE A 520 33.83 22.56 -14.78
CA PHE A 520 33.93 21.22 -15.33
C PHE A 520 32.84 20.98 -16.40
N LEU A 521 31.60 21.26 -16.09
CA LEU A 521 30.45 21.08 -17.01
C LEU A 521 30.62 21.93 -18.28
N ARG A 522 30.99 23.21 -18.14
CA ARG A 522 31.25 24.12 -19.24
C ARG A 522 32.39 23.60 -20.16
N ASN A 523 33.48 23.12 -19.58
CA ASN A 523 34.63 22.66 -20.33
C ASN A 523 34.37 21.35 -21.09
N HIS A 524 33.32 20.60 -20.71
CA HIS A 524 32.89 19.39 -21.39
C HIS A 524 31.65 19.58 -22.30
N GLY A 525 31.30 20.85 -22.56
CA GLY A 525 30.25 21.17 -23.55
C GLY A 525 28.81 21.02 -23.08
N CYS A 526 28.56 21.04 -21.77
CA CYS A 526 27.18 21.08 -21.26
C CYS A 526 26.51 22.38 -21.72
N ASP A 527 25.32 22.29 -22.33
CA ASP A 527 24.64 23.44 -22.92
C ASP A 527 24.07 24.40 -21.87
N TYR A 528 23.50 23.85 -20.81
CA TYR A 528 22.84 24.63 -19.78
C TYR A 528 23.14 24.06 -18.37
N ILE A 529 23.04 24.92 -17.36
CA ILE A 529 23.25 24.54 -15.96
C ILE A 529 22.10 25.08 -15.10
N GLN A 530 21.61 24.24 -14.22
CA GLN A 530 20.65 24.59 -13.16
C GLN A 530 21.28 24.26 -11.80
N GLY A 531 21.31 25.25 -10.88
CA GLY A 531 21.85 25.00 -9.56
C GLY A 531 21.99 26.23 -8.69
N TYR A 532 22.23 26.00 -7.42
CA TYR A 532 22.34 27.06 -6.40
C TYR A 532 23.56 27.94 -6.54
N TYR A 533 24.52 27.54 -7.36
CA TYR A 533 25.63 28.41 -7.74
C TYR A 533 25.15 29.68 -8.43
N PHE A 534 24.12 29.57 -9.29
CA PHE A 534 23.55 30.70 -9.99
C PHE A 534 22.27 31.22 -9.28
N TYR A 535 21.27 30.35 -9.17
CA TYR A 535 19.96 30.73 -8.62
C TYR A 535 19.35 29.59 -7.81
N ARG A 536 18.67 29.98 -6.72
CA ARG A 536 17.68 29.14 -6.06
C ARG A 536 16.33 29.31 -6.78
N PRO A 537 15.33 28.43 -6.55
CA PRO A 537 13.96 28.68 -7.01
C PRO A 537 13.46 30.04 -6.52
N LEU A 538 13.02 30.90 -7.45
CA LEU A 538 12.57 32.26 -7.20
C LEU A 538 11.05 32.35 -7.23
N LYS A 539 10.47 33.25 -6.45
CA LYS A 539 9.06 33.62 -6.61
C LYS A 539 8.83 34.29 -7.95
N LYS A 540 7.58 34.26 -8.44
CA LYS A 540 7.16 34.85 -9.71
C LYS A 540 7.69 36.27 -9.94
N ASP A 541 7.57 37.15 -8.93
CA ASP A 541 7.97 38.54 -9.05
C ASP A 541 9.49 38.71 -9.09
N GLU A 542 10.22 38.00 -8.21
CA GLU A 542 11.68 37.94 -8.20
C GLU A 542 12.25 37.41 -9.52
N PHE A 543 11.65 36.33 -10.04
CA PHE A 543 12.03 35.81 -11.35
C PHE A 543 11.80 36.79 -12.47
N SER A 544 10.68 37.51 -12.45
CA SER A 544 10.35 38.53 -13.42
C SER A 544 11.35 39.69 -13.40
N GLU A 545 11.80 40.13 -12.22
CA GLU A 545 12.84 41.15 -12.06
C GLU A 545 14.18 40.69 -12.63
N LYS A 546 14.56 39.42 -12.39
CA LYS A 546 15.81 38.84 -12.93
C LYS A 546 15.78 38.76 -14.45
N LEU A 547 14.66 38.38 -15.06
CA LEU A 547 14.50 38.36 -16.50
C LEU A 547 14.65 39.76 -17.09
N ASN A 548 14.05 40.78 -16.49
CA ASN A 548 14.17 42.16 -16.96
C ASN A 548 15.62 42.70 -16.87
N GLN A 549 16.47 42.12 -16.05
CA GLN A 549 17.92 42.44 -15.93
C GLN A 549 18.78 41.55 -16.86
N ASN A 550 18.21 40.55 -17.50
CA ASN A 550 18.89 39.59 -18.37
C ASN A 550 19.20 40.20 -19.76
N SER A 551 18.52 41.30 -20.10
CA SER A 551 18.70 42.07 -21.36
C SER A 551 20.04 42.84 -21.35
#